data_77a3e783ce4066b23f1f5118520c1afd
#
_entry.id   77a3e783ce4066b23f1f5118520c1afd
#
_cell.length_a   1.000
_cell.length_b   1.000
_cell.length_c   1.000
_cell.angle_alpha   90.00
_cell.angle_beta   90.00
_cell.angle_gamma   90.00
#
_symmetry.space_group_name_H-M   'P 1'
#
loop_
_entity.id
_entity.type
_entity.pdbx_description
1 polymer ?
#
loop_
_entity_poly.entity_id
_entity_poly.type
_entity_poly.pdbx_seq_one_letter_code
_entity_poly.pdbx_strand_id
1 'polypeptide(L)'
;MPPYEVCDWYKGFFRTGVTYTNSLAVDASDGHGSSLRVSVKDTRNDWIVPNTGFSTQNFTLSAISKRNKYIEAGLKLSYYRKNSDNLPVGGYSNSSPLKTLLWQPVSASARDAYNEWNSGRLVDYYSGSDSSVKLINGLMDNPYFIVYECLNTQAKDRVYGNASVTGHIIPEKLSLTVRSGIDFSNDFRTQQKPQYTHAYLDGMYREQTIRNIELNNDFLLSYRDTFGDFSLNASLGGNNMLYKYHSVRLTANMLEEPNVFILQNVNGKLDVDNLRKTKSINSFYGLVSLSWRDMLFFDITGRNDWSSTLAPGYNSYFYPSVSASVLLDE
;
A
#
# COMPACT_ATOMS: atom_id res chain seq x y z
N MET A 1 -25.17 -44.47 -18.05
CA MET A 1 -24.65 -43.21 -17.48
C MET A 1 -23.23 -43.08 -17.95
N PRO A 2 -22.78 -41.91 -18.46
CA PRO A 2 -21.36 -41.70 -18.72
C PRO A 2 -20.59 -41.87 -17.42
N PRO A 3 -19.35 -42.35 -17.47
CA PRO A 3 -18.51 -42.48 -16.27
C PRO A 3 -18.35 -41.13 -15.59
N TYR A 4 -18.43 -41.14 -14.26
CA TYR A 4 -18.19 -39.94 -13.45
C TYR A 4 -16.72 -39.54 -13.61
N GLU A 5 -16.47 -38.35 -14.15
CA GLU A 5 -15.12 -37.81 -14.37
C GLU A 5 -14.86 -36.71 -13.31
N VAL A 6 -13.71 -36.83 -12.65
CA VAL A 6 -13.24 -35.80 -11.71
C VAL A 6 -12.38 -34.80 -12.46
N CYS A 7 -12.80 -33.54 -12.47
CA CYS A 7 -12.11 -32.44 -13.14
C CYS A 7 -11.24 -31.64 -12.16
N ASP A 8 -10.01 -31.33 -12.59
CA ASP A 8 -9.11 -30.45 -11.83
C ASP A 8 -9.32 -29.00 -12.26
N TRP A 9 -10.19 -28.30 -11.57
CA TRP A 9 -10.46 -26.89 -11.82
C TRP A 9 -9.24 -25.99 -11.68
N TYR A 10 -8.35 -26.29 -10.74
CA TYR A 10 -7.15 -25.48 -10.50
C TYR A 10 -6.23 -25.48 -11.70
N LYS A 11 -5.97 -26.63 -12.28
CA LYS A 11 -5.17 -26.75 -13.51
C LYS A 11 -5.82 -26.14 -14.73
N GLY A 12 -7.16 -26.18 -14.80
CA GLY A 12 -7.89 -25.65 -15.95
C GLY A 12 -8.10 -24.14 -15.92
N PHE A 13 -8.22 -23.54 -14.73
CA PHE A 13 -8.53 -22.11 -14.56
C PHE A 13 -7.28 -21.25 -14.39
N PHE A 14 -6.37 -21.65 -13.51
CA PHE A 14 -5.17 -20.85 -13.25
C PHE A 14 -4.14 -20.97 -14.36
N ARG A 15 -3.43 -19.88 -14.62
CA ARG A 15 -2.32 -19.82 -15.56
C ARG A 15 -1.00 -19.66 -14.82
N THR A 16 0.12 -19.89 -15.51
CA THR A 16 1.43 -19.50 -14.98
C THR A 16 1.51 -17.98 -14.88
N GLY A 17 1.70 -17.47 -13.67
CA GLY A 17 1.95 -16.04 -13.45
C GLY A 17 3.39 -15.70 -13.79
N VAL A 18 3.61 -14.54 -14.40
CA VAL A 18 4.94 -14.05 -14.78
C VAL A 18 5.15 -12.66 -14.23
N THR A 19 6.28 -12.47 -13.57
CA THR A 19 6.73 -11.14 -13.15
C THR A 19 8.10 -10.86 -13.70
N TYR A 20 8.27 -9.74 -14.40
CA TYR A 20 9.57 -9.27 -14.81
C TYR A 20 9.81 -7.84 -14.33
N THR A 21 11.05 -7.59 -13.94
CA THR A 21 11.47 -6.32 -13.40
C THR A 21 12.73 -5.85 -14.10
N ASN A 22 12.69 -4.64 -14.61
CA ASN A 22 13.85 -3.95 -15.15
C ASN A 22 14.24 -2.82 -14.21
N SER A 23 15.53 -2.67 -13.92
CA SER A 23 16.01 -1.56 -13.09
C SER A 23 17.32 -1.02 -13.63
N LEU A 24 17.44 0.31 -13.59
CA LEU A 24 18.65 1.03 -13.91
C LEU A 24 18.95 2.00 -12.76
N ALA A 25 20.20 2.06 -12.34
CA ALA A 25 20.65 3.03 -11.37
C ALA A 25 21.98 3.64 -11.82
N VAL A 26 22.14 4.94 -11.57
CA VAL A 26 23.37 5.69 -11.81
C VAL A 26 23.77 6.35 -10.50
N ASP A 27 25.01 6.12 -10.10
CA ASP A 27 25.61 6.68 -8.90
C ASP A 27 26.75 7.63 -9.31
N ALA A 28 26.80 8.78 -8.67
CA ALA A 28 27.90 9.73 -8.80
C ALA A 28 28.37 10.16 -7.40
N SER A 29 29.67 10.34 -7.22
CA SER A 29 30.27 10.79 -5.96
C SER A 29 31.44 11.73 -6.25
N ASP A 30 31.63 12.73 -5.39
CA ASP A 30 32.75 13.66 -5.47
C ASP A 30 34.01 13.18 -4.76
N GLY A 31 33.95 11.99 -4.10
CA GLY A 31 35.05 11.48 -3.28
C GLY A 31 35.24 12.21 -1.94
N HIS A 32 34.46 13.26 -1.67
CA HIS A 32 34.56 14.11 -0.47
C HIS A 32 33.33 13.94 0.44
N GLY A 33 32.51 12.90 0.19
CA GLY A 33 31.34 12.55 1.00
C GLY A 33 30.02 13.06 0.43
N SER A 34 30.00 13.73 -0.73
CA SER A 34 28.77 14.04 -1.45
C SER A 34 28.49 12.95 -2.49
N SER A 35 27.23 12.58 -2.63
CA SER A 35 26.79 11.56 -3.58
C SER A 35 25.42 11.86 -4.14
N LEU A 36 25.19 11.39 -5.37
CA LEU A 36 23.92 11.44 -6.06
C LEU A 36 23.63 10.06 -6.64
N ARG A 37 22.44 9.56 -6.37
CA ARG A 37 21.91 8.35 -6.99
C ARG A 37 20.57 8.63 -7.64
N VAL A 38 20.45 8.24 -8.88
CA VAL A 38 19.18 8.23 -9.63
C VAL A 38 18.89 6.80 -10.03
N SER A 39 17.67 6.33 -9.78
CA SER A 39 17.26 5.00 -10.18
C SER A 39 15.84 4.98 -10.73
N VAL A 40 15.63 4.11 -11.72
CA VAL A 40 14.34 3.81 -12.33
C VAL A 40 14.11 2.32 -12.26
N LYS A 41 12.90 1.92 -11.89
CA LYS A 41 12.47 0.53 -11.85
C LYS A 41 11.10 0.40 -12.50
N ASP A 42 10.99 -0.49 -13.49
CA ASP A 42 9.73 -0.91 -14.11
C ASP A 42 9.46 -2.38 -13.75
N THR A 43 8.27 -2.66 -13.25
CA THR A 43 7.83 -4.02 -12.97
C THR A 43 6.49 -4.26 -13.64
N ARG A 44 6.37 -5.40 -14.32
CA ARG A 44 5.11 -5.88 -14.90
C ARG A 44 4.82 -7.26 -14.38
N ASN A 45 3.58 -7.46 -13.99
CA ASN A 45 3.11 -8.70 -13.40
C ASN A 45 1.83 -9.15 -14.08
N ASP A 46 1.87 -10.34 -14.63
CA ASP A 46 0.69 -11.11 -15.00
C ASP A 46 0.46 -12.14 -13.90
N TRP A 47 -0.68 -12.07 -13.23
CA TRP A 47 -0.98 -12.99 -12.14
C TRP A 47 -1.45 -14.35 -12.62
N ILE A 48 -1.51 -15.30 -11.69
CA ILE A 48 -2.01 -16.66 -11.94
C ILE A 48 -3.51 -16.68 -12.30
N VAL A 49 -4.29 -15.68 -11.86
CA VAL A 49 -5.70 -15.54 -12.22
C VAL A 49 -5.78 -14.92 -13.62
N PRO A 50 -6.54 -15.52 -14.56
CA PRO A 50 -6.69 -14.96 -15.91
C PRO A 50 -7.14 -13.51 -15.91
N ASN A 51 -6.71 -12.74 -16.91
CA ASN A 51 -7.07 -11.33 -17.10
C ASN A 51 -6.77 -10.42 -15.90
N THR A 52 -5.77 -10.76 -15.08
CA THR A 52 -5.37 -9.94 -13.94
C THR A 52 -3.87 -9.67 -13.95
N GLY A 53 -3.48 -8.51 -13.46
CA GLY A 53 -2.08 -8.11 -13.42
C GLY A 53 -1.93 -6.65 -13.02
N PHE A 54 -0.70 -6.18 -13.00
CA PHE A 54 -0.38 -4.77 -12.76
C PHE A 54 0.96 -4.38 -13.36
N SER A 55 1.14 -3.09 -13.58
CA SER A 55 2.44 -2.48 -13.85
C SER A 55 2.79 -1.47 -12.77
N THR A 56 4.08 -1.37 -12.44
CA THR A 56 4.59 -0.32 -11.54
C THR A 56 5.83 0.34 -12.11
N GLN A 57 5.89 1.66 -12.02
CA GLN A 57 7.08 2.45 -12.28
C GLN A 57 7.51 3.14 -10.99
N ASN A 58 8.79 3.05 -10.68
CA ASN A 58 9.38 3.75 -9.55
C ASN A 58 10.60 4.54 -10.01
N PHE A 59 10.59 5.84 -9.74
CA PHE A 59 11.70 6.75 -9.93
C PHE A 59 12.18 7.21 -8.56
N THR A 60 13.49 7.08 -8.27
CA THR A 60 14.07 7.50 -7.00
C THR A 60 15.29 8.38 -7.23
N LEU A 61 15.31 9.52 -6.58
CA LEU A 61 16.44 10.42 -6.44
C LEU A 61 16.92 10.37 -5.00
N SER A 62 18.21 10.15 -4.78
CA SER A 62 18.85 10.24 -3.48
C SER A 62 20.13 11.06 -3.59
N ALA A 63 20.26 12.09 -2.78
CA ALA A 63 21.40 12.96 -2.77
C ALA A 63 21.87 13.22 -1.35
N ILE A 64 23.17 13.20 -1.15
CA ILE A 64 23.82 13.65 0.08
C ILE A 64 24.84 14.70 -0.33
N SER A 65 24.87 15.82 0.38
CA SER A 65 25.87 16.88 0.17
C SER A 65 26.56 17.19 1.48
N LYS A 66 27.88 16.98 1.51
CA LYS A 66 28.76 17.37 2.61
C LYS A 66 29.65 18.51 2.14
N ARG A 67 29.12 19.72 2.23
CA ARG A 67 29.84 20.91 1.72
C ARG A 67 31.09 21.24 2.55
N ASN A 68 31.05 21.00 3.84
CA ASN A 68 32.15 21.20 4.79
C ASN A 68 31.89 20.41 6.07
N LYS A 69 32.80 20.53 7.06
CA LYS A 69 32.67 19.86 8.36
C LYS A 69 31.49 20.35 9.24
N TYR A 70 30.79 21.40 8.82
CA TYR A 70 29.71 22.01 9.61
C TYR A 70 28.32 21.72 9.09
N ILE A 71 28.17 21.43 7.79
CA ILE A 71 26.85 21.28 7.20
C ILE A 71 26.80 20.01 6.31
N GLU A 72 25.83 19.19 6.59
CA GLU A 72 25.43 18.05 5.75
C GLU A 72 23.95 18.20 5.38
N ALA A 73 23.61 17.98 4.12
CA ALA A 73 22.22 17.94 3.63
C ALA A 73 21.93 16.61 2.94
N GLY A 74 20.78 16.05 3.19
CA GLY A 74 20.31 14.83 2.58
C GLY A 74 18.93 15.03 1.93
N LEU A 75 18.71 14.40 0.78
CA LEU A 75 17.43 14.34 0.09
C LEU A 75 17.21 12.92 -0.43
N LYS A 76 16.05 12.38 -0.16
CA LYS A 76 15.56 11.16 -0.83
C LYS A 76 14.13 11.41 -1.26
N LEU A 77 13.85 11.30 -2.56
CA LEU A 77 12.54 11.50 -3.14
C LEU A 77 12.23 10.36 -4.09
N SER A 78 11.07 9.77 -3.94
CA SER A 78 10.59 8.71 -4.82
C SER A 78 9.21 9.04 -5.35
N TYR A 79 9.02 8.81 -6.65
CA TYR A 79 7.72 8.78 -7.30
C TYR A 79 7.41 7.34 -7.70
N TYR A 80 6.25 6.88 -7.32
CA TYR A 80 5.76 5.54 -7.61
C TYR A 80 4.40 5.63 -8.29
N ARG A 81 4.28 4.96 -9.43
CA ARG A 81 3.02 4.78 -10.15
C ARG A 81 2.67 3.31 -10.25
N LYS A 82 1.41 2.97 -10.01
CA LYS A 82 0.87 1.62 -10.21
C LYS A 82 -0.40 1.72 -11.04
N ASN A 83 -0.48 0.89 -12.10
CA ASN A 83 -1.68 0.72 -12.91
C ASN A 83 -2.07 -0.76 -12.95
N SER A 84 -3.36 -1.01 -12.92
CA SER A 84 -3.95 -2.32 -13.15
C SER A 84 -5.28 -2.14 -13.86
N ASP A 85 -5.48 -2.86 -14.95
CA ASP A 85 -6.74 -2.88 -15.67
C ASP A 85 -7.75 -3.83 -15.01
N ASN A 86 -7.24 -4.81 -14.25
CA ASN A 86 -8.06 -5.68 -13.43
C ASN A 86 -7.27 -6.25 -12.25
N LEU A 87 -7.64 -5.84 -11.04
CA LEU A 87 -7.15 -6.43 -9.79
C LEU A 87 -8.04 -7.61 -9.39
N PRO A 88 -7.48 -8.79 -9.08
CA PRO A 88 -8.29 -9.89 -8.59
C PRO A 88 -8.94 -9.55 -7.26
N VAL A 89 -10.19 -9.89 -7.10
CA VAL A 89 -10.88 -9.84 -5.82
C VAL A 89 -10.57 -11.13 -5.06
N GLY A 90 -9.93 -10.97 -3.91
CA GLY A 90 -9.65 -12.08 -3.00
C GLY A 90 -10.76 -12.30 -1.97
N GLY A 91 -10.61 -13.39 -1.20
CA GLY A 91 -11.49 -13.72 -0.08
C GLY A 91 -12.81 -14.34 -0.46
N TYR A 92 -13.69 -14.50 0.55
CA TYR A 92 -15.00 -15.15 0.43
C TYR A 92 -16.07 -14.13 0.01
N SER A 93 -15.96 -13.63 -1.22
CA SER A 93 -16.86 -12.65 -1.82
C SER A 93 -17.53 -13.23 -3.07
N ASN A 94 -18.78 -12.86 -3.35
CA ASN A 94 -19.47 -13.25 -4.60
C ASN A 94 -18.78 -12.70 -5.86
N SER A 95 -17.89 -11.71 -5.71
CA SER A 95 -17.07 -11.20 -6.80
C SER A 95 -15.69 -11.86 -6.90
N SER A 96 -15.43 -12.91 -6.10
CA SER A 96 -14.15 -13.63 -6.11
C SER A 96 -14.24 -14.91 -6.92
N PRO A 97 -13.42 -15.10 -7.94
CA PRO A 97 -13.37 -16.35 -8.69
C PRO A 97 -12.95 -17.54 -7.78
N LEU A 98 -12.17 -17.27 -6.72
CA LEU A 98 -11.75 -18.30 -5.77
C LEU A 98 -12.92 -18.90 -5.01
N LYS A 99 -13.89 -18.08 -4.56
CA LYS A 99 -15.11 -18.59 -3.92
C LYS A 99 -15.86 -19.52 -4.85
N THR A 100 -16.05 -19.09 -6.10
CA THR A 100 -16.71 -19.89 -7.13
C THR A 100 -16.02 -21.23 -7.33
N LEU A 101 -14.70 -21.24 -7.47
CA LEU A 101 -13.91 -22.46 -7.66
C LEU A 101 -13.99 -23.41 -6.47
N LEU A 102 -14.06 -22.91 -5.25
CA LEU A 102 -14.20 -23.74 -4.03
C LEU A 102 -15.55 -24.42 -3.91
N TRP A 103 -16.60 -23.85 -4.51
CA TRP A 103 -17.97 -24.38 -4.44
C TRP A 103 -18.40 -25.17 -5.68
N GLN A 104 -17.51 -25.31 -6.67
CA GLN A 104 -17.77 -26.12 -7.84
C GLN A 104 -17.88 -27.60 -7.50
N PRO A 105 -18.86 -28.32 -8.10
CA PRO A 105 -18.84 -29.78 -8.05
C PRO A 105 -17.56 -30.30 -8.75
N VAL A 106 -16.99 -31.36 -8.21
CA VAL A 106 -15.75 -31.96 -8.73
C VAL A 106 -15.90 -32.54 -10.16
N SER A 107 -17.10 -32.68 -10.66
CA SER A 107 -17.40 -33.08 -12.04
C SER A 107 -17.52 -31.92 -13.03
N ALA A 108 -17.53 -30.67 -12.54
CA ALA A 108 -17.55 -29.51 -13.41
C ALA A 108 -16.16 -29.22 -13.97
N SER A 109 -16.08 -28.78 -15.20
CA SER A 109 -14.83 -28.54 -15.91
C SER A 109 -14.59 -27.04 -16.12
N ALA A 110 -13.36 -26.58 -15.91
CA ALA A 110 -12.96 -25.21 -16.23
C ALA A 110 -13.15 -24.90 -17.73
N ARG A 111 -12.97 -25.90 -18.58
CA ARG A 111 -13.18 -25.80 -20.02
C ARG A 111 -14.63 -25.53 -20.37
N ASP A 112 -15.56 -26.21 -19.71
CA ASP A 112 -16.99 -26.01 -19.95
C ASP A 112 -17.43 -24.62 -19.48
N ALA A 113 -16.94 -24.17 -18.30
CA ALA A 113 -17.16 -22.83 -17.82
C ALA A 113 -16.64 -21.75 -18.79
N TYR A 114 -15.47 -21.96 -19.38
CA TYR A 114 -14.91 -21.08 -20.41
C TYR A 114 -15.78 -21.05 -21.66
N ASN A 115 -16.18 -22.23 -22.16
CA ASN A 115 -16.99 -22.35 -23.36
C ASN A 115 -18.37 -21.67 -23.20
N GLU A 116 -18.98 -21.82 -22.02
CA GLU A 116 -20.26 -21.18 -21.71
C GLU A 116 -20.13 -19.65 -21.69
N TRP A 117 -19.12 -19.12 -20.96
CA TRP A 117 -18.85 -17.70 -20.97
C TRP A 117 -18.58 -17.19 -22.40
N ASN A 118 -17.73 -17.86 -23.17
CA ASN A 118 -17.34 -17.45 -24.52
C ASN A 118 -18.48 -17.60 -25.53
N SER A 119 -19.47 -18.39 -25.26
CA SER A 119 -20.65 -18.54 -26.12
C SER A 119 -21.68 -17.38 -25.97
N GLY A 120 -21.48 -16.47 -25.01
CA GLY A 120 -22.40 -15.39 -24.70
C GLY A 120 -23.70 -15.80 -24.02
N ARG A 121 -23.86 -17.09 -23.66
CA ARG A 121 -25.10 -17.60 -23.04
C ARG A 121 -25.37 -17.02 -21.65
N LEU A 122 -24.38 -16.44 -21.01
CA LEU A 122 -24.55 -15.77 -19.71
C LEU A 122 -25.50 -14.58 -19.77
N VAL A 123 -25.71 -13.99 -20.95
CA VAL A 123 -26.66 -12.87 -21.15
C VAL A 123 -28.10 -13.33 -20.96
N ASP A 124 -28.43 -14.59 -21.28
CA ASP A 124 -29.77 -15.16 -21.17
C ASP A 124 -30.03 -15.87 -19.82
N TYR A 125 -29.08 -15.78 -18.92
CA TYR A 125 -29.07 -16.53 -17.65
C TYR A 125 -30.29 -16.26 -16.75
N TYR A 126 -30.85 -15.05 -16.80
CA TYR A 126 -32.02 -14.65 -16.00
C TYR A 126 -33.37 -14.74 -16.74
N SER A 127 -33.39 -15.00 -18.02
CA SER A 127 -34.65 -15.17 -18.76
C SER A 127 -35.46 -16.40 -18.28
N GLY A 128 -34.92 -17.18 -17.38
CA GLY A 128 -35.65 -18.19 -16.59
C GLY A 128 -35.93 -19.52 -17.29
N SER A 129 -35.50 -19.66 -18.54
CA SER A 129 -35.91 -20.83 -19.33
C SER A 129 -34.89 -21.95 -19.43
N ASP A 130 -33.61 -21.72 -19.12
CA ASP A 130 -32.61 -22.78 -19.22
C ASP A 130 -31.78 -22.93 -17.93
N SER A 131 -32.11 -23.92 -17.13
CA SER A 131 -31.37 -24.29 -15.90
C SER A 131 -30.01 -24.92 -16.18
N SER A 132 -29.67 -25.22 -17.43
CA SER A 132 -28.42 -25.89 -17.80
C SER A 132 -27.22 -24.94 -17.79
N VAL A 133 -27.44 -23.62 -17.88
CA VAL A 133 -26.42 -22.61 -17.88
C VAL A 133 -25.91 -22.25 -16.47
N LYS A 134 -26.64 -22.64 -15.43
CA LYS A 134 -26.23 -22.44 -14.04
C LYS A 134 -25.18 -23.47 -13.64
N LEU A 135 -23.95 -23.26 -14.04
CA LEU A 135 -22.80 -24.09 -13.64
C LEU A 135 -22.71 -24.28 -12.13
N ILE A 136 -23.31 -23.39 -11.36
CA ILE A 136 -23.12 -23.34 -9.93
C ILE A 136 -24.46 -23.02 -9.28
N ASN A 137 -25.25 -24.05 -8.97
CA ASN A 137 -26.46 -24.01 -8.12
C ASN A 137 -27.22 -22.67 -8.00
N GLY A 138 -27.08 -21.77 -8.95
CA GLY A 138 -27.75 -20.46 -8.99
C GLY A 138 -27.26 -19.43 -7.98
N LEU A 139 -26.15 -19.68 -7.26
CA LEU A 139 -25.67 -18.83 -6.18
C LEU A 139 -24.39 -18.05 -6.52
N MET A 140 -23.75 -18.32 -7.65
CA MET A 140 -22.45 -17.75 -7.99
C MET A 140 -22.33 -17.50 -9.49
N ASP A 141 -21.56 -16.47 -9.82
CA ASP A 141 -21.22 -16.14 -11.20
C ASP A 141 -20.14 -17.08 -11.74
N ASN A 142 -20.14 -17.32 -13.04
CA ASN A 142 -19.09 -18.06 -13.74
C ASN A 142 -17.72 -17.41 -13.48
N PRO A 143 -16.66 -18.16 -13.12
CA PRO A 143 -15.35 -17.60 -12.80
C PRO A 143 -14.71 -16.83 -13.95
N TYR A 144 -14.95 -17.23 -15.22
CA TYR A 144 -14.47 -16.50 -16.39
C TYR A 144 -15.25 -15.20 -16.59
N PHE A 145 -16.56 -15.20 -16.38
CA PHE A 145 -17.35 -13.98 -16.38
C PHE A 145 -16.85 -12.99 -15.31
N ILE A 146 -16.51 -13.46 -14.12
CA ILE A 146 -15.96 -12.61 -13.07
C ILE A 146 -14.65 -11.97 -13.52
N VAL A 147 -13.71 -12.72 -14.08
CA VAL A 147 -12.38 -12.19 -14.38
C VAL A 147 -12.30 -11.39 -15.69
N TYR A 148 -13.20 -11.61 -16.62
CA TYR A 148 -13.19 -10.91 -17.92
C TYR A 148 -14.19 -9.75 -18.02
N GLU A 149 -15.30 -9.82 -17.29
CA GLU A 149 -16.38 -8.83 -17.38
C GLU A 149 -16.51 -7.95 -16.12
N CYS A 150 -16.25 -8.54 -14.93
CA CYS A 150 -16.35 -7.82 -13.66
C CYS A 150 -15.02 -7.17 -13.29
N LEU A 151 -14.66 -6.10 -14.00
CA LEU A 151 -13.32 -5.51 -13.88
C LEU A 151 -13.18 -4.60 -12.68
N ASN A 152 -11.97 -4.61 -12.09
CA ASN A 152 -11.57 -3.75 -10.98
C ASN A 152 -10.27 -3.05 -11.37
N THR A 153 -10.34 -1.78 -11.78
CA THR A 153 -9.16 -1.04 -12.17
C THR A 153 -8.51 -0.32 -11.00
N GLN A 154 -7.25 -0.02 -11.13
CA GLN A 154 -6.52 0.84 -10.19
C GLN A 154 -5.50 1.69 -10.93
N ALA A 155 -5.49 2.99 -10.63
CA ALA A 155 -4.43 3.92 -10.98
C ALA A 155 -3.98 4.64 -9.72
N LYS A 156 -2.75 4.37 -9.26
CA LYS A 156 -2.20 4.94 -8.03
C LYS A 156 -0.91 5.66 -8.31
N ASP A 157 -0.87 6.93 -7.92
CA ASP A 157 0.33 7.76 -7.88
C ASP A 157 0.72 8.02 -6.43
N ARG A 158 2.02 7.94 -6.12
CA ARG A 158 2.57 8.21 -4.79
C ARG A 158 3.90 8.92 -4.89
N VAL A 159 4.03 9.99 -4.13
CA VAL A 159 5.29 10.71 -3.90
C VAL A 159 5.65 10.54 -2.44
N TYR A 160 6.85 10.04 -2.17
CA TYR A 160 7.32 9.88 -0.80
C TYR A 160 8.82 10.12 -0.71
N GLY A 161 9.23 10.65 0.43
CA GLY A 161 10.63 10.94 0.66
C GLY A 161 10.85 11.82 1.87
N ASN A 162 12.09 12.21 2.03
CA ASN A 162 12.50 13.12 3.09
C ASN A 162 13.66 14.02 2.65
N ALA A 163 13.74 15.19 3.29
CA ALA A 163 14.88 16.07 3.24
C ALA A 163 15.39 16.28 4.66
N SER A 164 16.71 16.37 4.82
CA SER A 164 17.35 16.63 6.11
C SER A 164 18.49 17.60 5.97
N VAL A 165 18.69 18.39 7.01
CA VAL A 165 19.88 19.25 7.17
C VAL A 165 20.44 19.00 8.55
N THR A 166 21.72 18.69 8.63
CA THR A 166 22.48 18.56 9.88
C THR A 166 23.51 19.67 9.96
N GLY A 167 23.41 20.47 11.00
CA GLY A 167 24.41 21.46 11.38
C GLY A 167 25.30 20.93 12.50
N HIS A 168 26.57 20.79 12.28
CA HIS A 168 27.58 20.47 13.31
C HIS A 168 28.02 21.75 14.00
N ILE A 169 27.30 22.11 15.09
CA ILE A 169 27.55 23.35 15.86
C ILE A 169 28.94 23.30 16.48
N ILE A 170 29.31 22.16 17.04
CA ILE A 170 30.67 21.83 17.45
C ILE A 170 31.03 20.55 16.72
N PRO A 171 31.93 20.58 15.74
CA PRO A 171 32.34 19.38 15.00
C PRO A 171 32.64 18.21 15.95
N GLU A 172 32.13 17.02 15.60
CA GLU A 172 32.27 15.77 16.35
C GLU A 172 31.57 15.71 17.70
N LYS A 173 31.15 16.88 18.29
CA LYS A 173 30.54 16.92 19.62
C LYS A 173 29.05 17.28 19.63
N LEU A 174 28.67 18.38 18.96
CA LEU A 174 27.31 18.89 19.03
C LEU A 174 26.73 19.09 17.63
N SER A 175 25.63 18.42 17.34
CA SER A 175 24.93 18.56 16.06
C SER A 175 23.43 18.76 16.26
N LEU A 176 22.82 19.52 15.35
CA LEU A 176 21.38 19.66 15.22
C LEU A 176 20.97 19.17 13.83
N THR A 177 20.13 18.16 13.81
CA THR A 177 19.49 17.66 12.58
C THR A 177 18.04 18.10 12.55
N VAL A 178 17.61 18.65 11.43
CA VAL A 178 16.21 18.93 11.12
C VAL A 178 15.83 18.11 9.90
N ARG A 179 14.70 17.40 9.98
CA ARG A 179 14.22 16.51 8.91
C ARG A 179 12.73 16.72 8.66
N SER A 180 12.37 16.74 7.39
CA SER A 180 10.97 16.77 6.95
C SER A 180 10.73 15.64 5.97
N GLY A 181 9.70 14.85 6.23
CA GLY A 181 9.27 13.73 5.39
C GLY A 181 7.85 13.93 4.90
N ILE A 182 7.61 13.50 3.67
CA ILE A 182 6.29 13.48 3.03
C ILE A 182 6.00 12.10 2.47
N ASP A 183 4.75 11.66 2.62
CA ASP A 183 4.16 10.54 1.90
C ASP A 183 2.77 10.95 1.42
N PHE A 184 2.66 11.21 0.13
CA PHE A 184 1.41 11.58 -0.52
C PHE A 184 1.03 10.51 -1.53
N SER A 185 -0.22 10.05 -1.50
CA SER A 185 -0.75 9.17 -2.54
C SER A 185 -2.16 9.55 -2.96
N ASN A 186 -2.42 9.37 -4.27
CA ASN A 186 -3.74 9.43 -4.87
C ASN A 186 -4.01 8.09 -5.56
N ASP A 187 -5.07 7.39 -5.17
CA ASP A 187 -5.44 6.06 -5.63
C ASP A 187 -6.86 6.14 -6.21
N PHE A 188 -6.96 6.08 -7.53
CA PHE A 188 -8.23 6.05 -8.25
C PHE A 188 -8.55 4.61 -8.63
N ARG A 189 -9.77 4.19 -8.34
CA ARG A 189 -10.26 2.83 -8.59
C ARG A 189 -11.62 2.89 -9.25
N THR A 190 -11.83 1.97 -10.20
CA THR A 190 -13.16 1.69 -10.71
C THR A 190 -13.53 0.24 -10.47
N GLN A 191 -14.81 -0.03 -10.36
CA GLN A 191 -15.36 -1.37 -10.32
C GLN A 191 -16.59 -1.41 -11.20
N GLN A 192 -16.62 -2.36 -12.12
CA GLN A 192 -17.77 -2.61 -12.98
C GLN A 192 -18.31 -4.02 -12.78
N LYS A 193 -19.62 -4.14 -12.84
CA LYS A 193 -20.36 -5.37 -12.84
C LYS A 193 -21.39 -5.28 -13.96
N PRO A 194 -21.30 -6.11 -14.99
CA PRO A 194 -22.35 -6.19 -16.01
C PRO A 194 -23.69 -6.59 -15.38
N GLN A 195 -24.76 -6.39 -16.13
CA GLN A 195 -26.04 -6.98 -15.79
C GLN A 195 -25.95 -8.50 -15.67
N TYR A 196 -26.88 -9.06 -14.93
CA TYR A 196 -27.00 -10.50 -14.66
C TYR A 196 -25.91 -11.10 -13.75
N THR A 197 -25.11 -10.29 -13.07
CA THR A 197 -24.33 -10.83 -11.96
C THR A 197 -25.26 -11.20 -10.81
N HIS A 198 -24.90 -12.23 -10.05
CA HIS A 198 -25.70 -12.68 -8.91
C HIS A 198 -26.01 -11.57 -7.89
N ALA A 199 -25.06 -10.65 -7.68
CA ALA A 199 -25.19 -9.55 -6.72
C ALA A 199 -25.83 -8.29 -7.30
N TYR A 200 -25.77 -8.08 -8.63
CA TYR A 200 -26.22 -6.88 -9.32
C TYR A 200 -26.91 -7.25 -10.63
N LEU A 201 -28.22 -7.52 -10.55
CA LEU A 201 -29.02 -7.97 -11.71
C LEU A 201 -29.06 -6.91 -12.82
N ASP A 202 -29.10 -5.64 -12.46
CA ASP A 202 -29.14 -4.51 -13.38
C ASP A 202 -27.74 -3.89 -13.60
N GLY A 203 -26.69 -4.60 -13.16
CA GLY A 203 -25.33 -4.10 -13.25
C GLY A 203 -24.97 -3.11 -12.15
N MET A 204 -23.69 -2.77 -12.08
CA MET A 204 -23.16 -1.79 -11.13
C MET A 204 -21.90 -1.10 -11.69
N TYR A 205 -21.79 0.18 -11.40
CA TYR A 205 -20.54 0.91 -11.62
C TYR A 205 -20.15 1.74 -10.41
N ARG A 206 -18.86 1.72 -10.08
CA ARG A 206 -18.31 2.44 -8.93
C ARG A 206 -17.03 3.15 -9.29
N GLU A 207 -16.90 4.36 -8.81
CA GLU A 207 -15.65 5.11 -8.76
C GLU A 207 -15.26 5.41 -7.32
N GLN A 208 -13.97 5.28 -7.02
CA GLN A 208 -13.43 5.63 -5.71
C GLN A 208 -12.10 6.35 -5.87
N THR A 209 -11.99 7.50 -5.23
CA THR A 209 -10.73 8.23 -5.08
C THR A 209 -10.31 8.19 -3.62
N ILE A 210 -9.09 7.73 -3.35
CA ILE A 210 -8.49 7.71 -2.01
C ILE A 210 -7.24 8.57 -2.03
N ARG A 211 -7.22 9.61 -1.19
CA ARG A 211 -6.05 10.48 -1.00
C ARG A 211 -5.51 10.32 0.41
N ASN A 212 -4.22 10.08 0.50
CA ASN A 212 -3.47 10.05 1.76
C ASN A 212 -2.37 11.09 1.70
N ILE A 213 -2.18 11.82 2.78
CA ILE A 213 -1.00 12.65 3.01
C ILE A 213 -0.51 12.44 4.43
N GLU A 214 0.76 12.12 4.56
CA GLU A 214 1.45 12.07 5.84
C GLU A 214 2.67 13.00 5.77
N LEU A 215 2.77 13.88 6.75
CA LEU A 215 3.90 14.78 6.95
C LEU A 215 4.53 14.45 8.28
N ASN A 216 5.84 14.28 8.28
CA ASN A 216 6.64 14.06 9.49
C ASN A 216 7.75 15.10 9.53
N ASN A 217 7.74 15.96 10.54
CA ASN A 217 8.79 16.94 10.78
C ASN A 217 9.45 16.62 12.10
N ASP A 218 10.76 16.51 12.13
CA ASP A 218 11.49 16.23 13.34
C ASP A 218 12.77 17.07 13.45
N PHE A 219 13.19 17.28 14.67
CA PHE A 219 14.51 17.76 15.00
C PHE A 219 15.18 16.85 16.02
N LEU A 220 16.49 16.77 15.96
CA LEU A 220 17.33 16.04 16.89
C LEU A 220 18.60 16.84 17.20
N LEU A 221 18.72 17.26 18.44
CA LEU A 221 19.96 17.81 18.99
C LEU A 221 20.74 16.66 19.63
N SER A 222 21.97 16.43 19.20
CA SER A 222 22.82 15.35 19.70
C SER A 222 24.14 15.91 20.18
N TYR A 223 24.52 15.50 21.39
CA TYR A 223 25.81 15.80 22.01
C TYR A 223 26.57 14.51 22.27
N ARG A 224 27.86 14.49 21.94
CA ARG A 224 28.78 13.38 22.22
C ARG A 224 30.08 13.93 22.71
N ASP A 225 30.60 13.35 23.83
CA ASP A 225 31.93 13.67 24.35
C ASP A 225 32.51 12.52 25.17
N THR A 226 33.83 12.56 25.40
CA THR A 226 34.54 11.60 26.23
C THR A 226 35.28 12.34 27.31
N PHE A 227 35.11 11.97 28.57
CA PHE A 227 35.67 12.57 29.76
C PHE A 227 36.47 11.50 30.55
N GLY A 228 37.74 11.37 30.25
CA GLY A 228 38.57 10.31 30.81
C GLY A 228 38.02 8.91 30.44
N ASP A 229 37.67 8.12 31.45
CA ASP A 229 37.11 6.77 31.24
C ASP A 229 35.62 6.77 30.87
N PHE A 230 34.93 7.89 30.80
CA PHE A 230 33.50 7.99 30.52
C PHE A 230 33.26 8.54 29.10
N SER A 231 32.37 7.88 28.37
CA SER A 231 31.81 8.40 27.11
C SER A 231 30.33 8.68 27.28
N LEU A 232 29.91 9.87 26.87
CA LEU A 232 28.53 10.35 26.94
C LEU A 232 27.98 10.60 25.55
N ASN A 233 26.80 10.02 25.27
CA ASN A 233 25.96 10.42 24.17
C ASN A 233 24.60 10.87 24.72
N ALA A 234 24.20 12.11 24.45
CA ALA A 234 22.91 12.64 24.85
C ALA A 234 22.19 13.22 23.64
N SER A 235 20.93 12.93 23.53
CA SER A 235 20.09 13.46 22.43
C SER A 235 18.75 13.94 22.96
N LEU A 236 18.29 15.04 22.38
CA LEU A 236 16.98 15.63 22.65
C LEU A 236 16.29 15.86 21.30
N GLY A 237 15.08 15.42 21.16
CA GLY A 237 14.35 15.52 19.90
C GLY A 237 12.86 15.75 20.05
N GLY A 238 12.27 16.21 18.99
CA GLY A 238 10.82 16.35 18.86
C GLY A 238 10.36 15.97 17.46
N ASN A 239 9.13 15.48 17.38
CA ASN A 239 8.50 15.09 16.12
C ASN A 239 7.07 15.63 16.08
N ASN A 240 6.67 16.11 14.92
CA ASN A 240 5.29 16.42 14.59
C ASN A 240 4.86 15.56 13.39
N MET A 241 3.89 14.68 13.57
CA MET A 241 3.28 13.89 12.53
C MET A 241 1.87 14.40 12.24
N LEU A 242 1.56 14.66 10.97
CA LEU A 242 0.23 14.99 10.49
C LEU A 242 -0.18 13.98 9.41
N TYR A 243 -1.28 13.28 9.65
CA TYR A 243 -1.88 12.35 8.70
C TYR A 243 -3.29 12.81 8.33
N LYS A 244 -3.56 12.85 7.02
CA LYS A 244 -4.90 13.14 6.47
C LYS A 244 -5.27 12.05 5.47
N TYR A 245 -6.46 11.52 5.64
CA TYR A 245 -7.10 10.55 4.76
C TYR A 245 -8.40 11.16 4.22
N HIS A 246 -8.61 11.03 2.93
CA HIS A 246 -9.86 11.40 2.29
C HIS A 246 -10.23 10.35 1.24
N SER A 247 -11.39 9.71 1.40
CA SER A 247 -11.96 8.78 0.42
C SER A 247 -13.33 9.29 -0.01
N VAL A 248 -13.53 9.35 -1.31
CA VAL A 248 -14.84 9.58 -1.94
C VAL A 248 -15.14 8.36 -2.79
N ARG A 249 -16.29 7.72 -2.53
CA ARG A 249 -16.79 6.58 -3.28
C ARG A 249 -18.19 6.90 -3.78
N LEU A 250 -18.39 6.75 -5.09
CA LEU A 250 -19.66 6.93 -5.77
C LEU A 250 -20.04 5.60 -6.42
N THR A 251 -21.26 5.14 -6.18
CA THR A 251 -21.73 3.86 -6.73
C THR A 251 -23.09 4.04 -7.39
N ALA A 252 -23.17 3.67 -8.66
CA ALA A 252 -24.40 3.38 -9.38
C ALA A 252 -24.73 1.91 -9.16
N ASN A 253 -25.63 1.60 -8.21
CA ASN A 253 -25.96 0.24 -7.83
C ASN A 253 -26.88 -0.46 -8.83
N MET A 254 -27.50 0.28 -9.74
CA MET A 254 -28.33 -0.17 -10.86
C MET A 254 -27.98 0.69 -12.07
N LEU A 255 -27.81 0.10 -13.22
CA LEU A 255 -27.56 0.80 -14.47
C LEU A 255 -28.85 0.85 -15.30
N GLU A 256 -29.11 1.99 -15.95
CA GLU A 256 -30.26 2.15 -16.84
C GLU A 256 -30.03 1.40 -18.15
N GLU A 257 -28.86 1.66 -18.76
CA GLU A 257 -28.46 1.00 -20.00
C GLU A 257 -27.40 -0.08 -19.72
N PRO A 258 -27.57 -1.30 -20.26
CA PRO A 258 -26.63 -2.40 -20.09
C PRO A 258 -25.22 -2.06 -20.55
N ASN A 259 -24.20 -2.45 -19.77
CA ASN A 259 -22.78 -2.36 -20.12
C ASN A 259 -22.25 -0.93 -20.41
N VAL A 260 -23.00 0.11 -20.02
CA VAL A 260 -22.53 1.51 -20.04
C VAL A 260 -22.03 1.89 -18.65
N PHE A 261 -20.72 1.73 -18.42
CA PHE A 261 -20.09 1.89 -17.11
C PHE A 261 -19.65 3.33 -16.87
N ILE A 262 -20.60 4.21 -16.57
CA ILE A 262 -20.41 5.60 -16.16
C ILE A 262 -21.38 5.94 -15.03
N LEU A 263 -21.04 6.89 -14.16
CA LEU A 263 -21.89 7.25 -13.02
C LEU A 263 -23.23 7.87 -13.44
N GLN A 264 -23.27 8.57 -14.57
CA GLN A 264 -24.51 9.16 -15.10
C GLN A 264 -25.55 8.12 -15.52
N ASN A 265 -25.11 6.89 -15.81
CA ASN A 265 -25.98 5.77 -16.18
C ASN A 265 -26.66 5.10 -14.98
N VAL A 266 -26.80 5.80 -13.87
CA VAL A 266 -27.47 5.29 -12.68
C VAL A 266 -28.99 5.29 -12.87
N ASN A 267 -29.60 4.14 -12.66
CA ASN A 267 -31.05 4.05 -12.51
C ASN A 267 -31.40 4.33 -11.03
N GLY A 268 -31.88 5.57 -10.77
CA GLY A 268 -32.19 6.05 -9.44
C GLY A 268 -31.14 7.02 -8.87
N LYS A 269 -30.63 6.75 -7.69
CA LYS A 269 -29.68 7.63 -6.98
C LYS A 269 -28.31 6.99 -6.83
N LEU A 270 -27.27 7.82 -6.95
CA LEU A 270 -25.91 7.41 -6.58
C LEU A 270 -25.82 7.20 -5.06
N ASP A 271 -25.20 6.09 -4.68
CA ASP A 271 -24.71 5.88 -3.32
C ASP A 271 -23.40 6.62 -3.14
N VAL A 272 -23.34 7.51 -2.14
CA VAL A 272 -22.21 8.39 -1.87
C VAL A 272 -21.64 8.12 -0.49
N ASP A 273 -20.38 7.71 -0.45
CA ASP A 273 -19.62 7.55 0.78
C ASP A 273 -18.42 8.52 0.76
N ASN A 274 -18.38 9.42 1.75
CA ASN A 274 -17.32 10.44 1.87
C ASN A 274 -16.73 10.36 3.28
N LEU A 275 -15.52 9.83 3.38
CA LEU A 275 -14.82 9.63 4.64
C LEU A 275 -13.58 10.52 4.72
N ARG A 276 -13.50 11.33 5.78
CA ARG A 276 -12.32 12.14 6.09
C ARG A 276 -11.81 11.79 7.48
N LYS A 277 -10.49 11.62 7.58
CA LYS A 277 -9.81 11.41 8.85
C LYS A 277 -8.60 12.31 8.92
N THR A 278 -8.39 12.92 10.08
CA THR A 278 -7.18 13.69 10.38
C THR A 278 -6.62 13.19 11.70
N LYS A 279 -5.33 12.97 11.75
CA LYS A 279 -4.60 12.57 12.96
C LYS A 279 -3.32 13.40 13.04
N SER A 280 -3.04 13.94 14.23
CA SER A 280 -1.78 14.60 14.54
C SER A 280 -1.19 13.98 15.80
N ILE A 281 0.11 13.77 15.79
CA ILE A 281 0.87 13.34 16.96
C ILE A 281 2.05 14.28 17.10
N ASN A 282 2.18 14.89 18.27
CA ASN A 282 3.37 15.63 18.68
C ASN A 282 4.14 14.77 19.68
N SER A 283 5.44 14.72 19.53
CA SER A 283 6.29 13.92 20.40
C SER A 283 7.50 14.72 20.84
N PHE A 284 7.91 14.50 22.08
CA PHE A 284 9.16 15.02 22.61
C PHE A 284 9.89 13.89 23.29
N TYR A 285 11.20 13.77 23.05
CA TYR A 285 11.97 12.63 23.57
C TYR A 285 13.40 12.99 23.89
N GLY A 286 13.98 12.27 24.84
CA GLY A 286 15.37 12.35 25.20
C GLY A 286 16.00 10.96 25.35
N LEU A 287 17.28 10.89 25.04
CA LEU A 287 18.11 9.71 25.16
C LEU A 287 19.42 10.12 25.82
N VAL A 288 19.88 9.35 26.78
CA VAL A 288 21.22 9.47 27.39
C VAL A 288 21.84 8.08 27.42
N SER A 289 23.01 7.95 26.77
CA SER A 289 23.84 6.75 26.83
C SER A 289 25.17 7.14 27.50
N LEU A 290 25.51 6.44 28.55
CA LEU A 290 26.75 6.59 29.30
C LEU A 290 27.54 5.28 29.25
N SER A 291 28.81 5.33 28.85
CA SER A 291 29.72 4.19 29.00
C SER A 291 30.88 4.52 29.91
N TRP A 292 31.36 3.50 30.62
CA TRP A 292 32.54 3.58 31.46
C TRP A 292 33.54 2.48 31.09
N ARG A 293 34.75 2.92 30.67
CA ARG A 293 35.86 2.05 30.18
C ARG A 293 35.48 1.09 29.07
N ASP A 294 34.46 1.42 28.29
CA ASP A 294 33.87 0.54 27.28
C ASP A 294 33.42 -0.84 27.83
N MET A 295 33.27 -0.94 29.12
CA MET A 295 32.89 -2.16 29.86
C MET A 295 31.48 -2.08 30.44
N LEU A 296 31.09 -0.93 31.00
CA LEU A 296 29.74 -0.72 31.55
C LEU A 296 28.99 0.29 30.68
N PHE A 297 27.76 -0.04 30.34
CA PHE A 297 26.89 0.80 29.49
C PHE A 297 25.53 0.98 30.18
N PHE A 298 25.07 2.23 30.20
CA PHE A 298 23.77 2.63 30.72
C PHE A 298 23.05 3.46 29.67
N ASP A 299 21.81 3.06 29.31
CA ASP A 299 20.93 3.80 28.43
C ASP A 299 19.64 4.18 29.13
N ILE A 300 19.30 5.44 29.07
CA ILE A 300 18.06 5.99 29.64
C ILE A 300 17.34 6.71 28.51
N THR A 301 16.08 6.34 28.29
CA THR A 301 15.23 7.03 27.32
C THR A 301 13.91 7.47 27.95
N GLY A 302 13.40 8.58 27.49
CA GLY A 302 12.09 9.06 27.83
C GLY A 302 11.44 9.68 26.61
N ARG A 303 10.18 9.33 26.37
CA ARG A 303 9.38 9.89 25.27
C ARG A 303 7.98 10.20 25.76
N ASN A 304 7.46 11.36 25.39
CA ASN A 304 6.07 11.70 25.58
C ASN A 304 5.41 11.99 24.23
N ASP A 305 4.25 11.37 24.00
CA ASP A 305 3.44 11.53 22.80
C ASP A 305 2.08 12.15 23.15
N TRP A 306 1.67 13.16 22.38
CA TRP A 306 0.34 13.76 22.43
C TRP A 306 -0.41 13.46 21.15
N SER A 307 -1.50 12.68 21.24
CA SER A 307 -2.28 12.25 20.08
C SER A 307 -3.62 12.97 20.00
N SER A 308 -3.93 13.54 18.84
CA SER A 308 -5.23 14.19 18.58
C SER A 308 -6.42 13.21 18.50
N THR A 309 -6.16 11.90 18.48
CA THR A 309 -7.22 10.88 18.40
C THR A 309 -7.74 10.45 19.76
N LEU A 310 -7.16 10.97 20.82
CA LEU A 310 -7.53 10.69 22.21
C LEU A 310 -8.23 11.90 22.84
N ALA A 311 -9.03 11.63 23.86
CA ALA A 311 -9.79 12.69 24.54
C ALA A 311 -8.87 13.72 25.20
N PRO A 312 -9.22 15.01 25.20
CA PRO A 312 -8.48 16.02 25.94
C PRO A 312 -8.30 15.63 27.42
N GLY A 313 -7.10 15.82 27.95
CA GLY A 313 -6.71 15.39 29.31
C GLY A 313 -6.22 13.95 29.42
N TYR A 314 -6.47 13.10 28.41
CA TYR A 314 -6.00 11.71 28.33
C TYR A 314 -5.21 11.44 27.05
N ASN A 315 -4.73 12.47 26.40
CA ASN A 315 -4.06 12.40 25.10
C ASN A 315 -2.54 12.39 25.18
N SER A 316 -1.99 12.33 26.36
CA SER A 316 -0.54 12.35 26.65
C SER A 316 -0.09 11.02 27.26
N TYR A 317 0.95 10.41 26.68
CA TYR A 317 1.51 9.16 27.15
C TYR A 317 3.03 9.28 27.25
N PHE A 318 3.57 8.92 28.42
CA PHE A 318 5.00 8.89 28.68
C PHE A 318 5.53 7.46 28.66
N TYR A 319 6.64 7.25 27.96
CA TYR A 319 7.31 5.97 27.79
C TYR A 319 8.77 6.07 28.30
N PRO A 320 9.06 5.70 29.52
CA PRO A 320 10.44 5.59 30.03
C PRO A 320 11.04 4.23 29.67
N SER A 321 12.36 4.21 29.45
CA SER A 321 13.13 2.97 29.37
C SER A 321 14.49 3.17 29.99
N VAL A 322 14.99 2.14 30.68
CA VAL A 322 16.34 2.07 31.26
C VAL A 322 16.93 0.72 30.91
N SER A 323 18.15 0.71 30.42
CA SER A 323 18.92 -0.51 30.22
C SER A 323 20.34 -0.37 30.75
N ALA A 324 20.93 -1.49 31.14
CA ALA A 324 22.33 -1.60 31.55
C ALA A 324 22.94 -2.85 30.93
N SER A 325 24.17 -2.76 30.46
CA SER A 325 24.94 -3.90 29.99
C SER A 325 26.39 -3.87 30.45
N VAL A 326 26.99 -5.04 30.57
CA VAL A 326 28.38 -5.24 30.98
C VAL A 326 29.06 -6.11 29.95
N LEU A 327 30.20 -5.63 29.43
CA LEU A 327 31.14 -6.46 28.68
C LEU A 327 32.16 -7.03 29.68
N LEU A 328 32.19 -8.35 29.77
CA LEU A 328 33.22 -9.06 30.53
C LEU A 328 34.29 -9.46 29.51
N ASP A 329 35.42 -8.80 29.59
CA ASP A 329 36.62 -9.20 28.83
C ASP A 329 37.24 -10.43 29.50
N GLU A 330 37.62 -11.46 28.75
CA GLU A 330 38.32 -12.64 29.25
C GLU A 330 39.79 -12.34 29.52
#